data_5301c55953c97c8b79cec32707eaf35e
#
_entry.id   5301c55953c97c8b79cec32707eaf35e
#
_cell.length_a   1.000
_cell.length_b   1.000
_cell.length_c   1.000
_cell.angle_alpha   90.00
_cell.angle_beta   90.00
_cell.angle_gamma   90.00
#
_symmetry.space_group_name_H-M   'P 1'
#
loop_
_entity.id
_entity.type
_entity.pdbx_description
1 polymer ?
#
loop_
_entity_poly.entity_id
_entity_poly.type
_entity_poly.pdbx_seq_one_letter_code
_entity_poly.pdbx_strand_id
1 'polypeptide(L)'
;MKRVITYGTFDVLHYGHINLLKRAKALGDYLIVALSSDEFNALKNKKSYYTYKQRKMILEACKYVDLVIPEHNWEQKISDVQKYQADVFVMGDDWKGKFDFLKDYCEVVYLPRTPDVSSTQTKEYLKIKGSEVDRSDIFENRLYIIPIKQS
;
A
#
# COMPACT_ATOMS: atom_id res chain seq x y z
N MET A 1 -19.91 13.78 2.16
CA MET A 1 -18.54 13.40 1.84
C MET A 1 -18.49 11.90 1.59
N LYS A 2 -17.98 11.53 0.43
CA LYS A 2 -17.87 10.11 0.04
C LYS A 2 -16.52 9.57 0.48
N ARG A 3 -16.51 8.56 1.32
CA ARG A 3 -15.29 7.99 1.90
C ARG A 3 -14.93 6.68 1.25
N VAL A 4 -13.66 6.54 0.92
CA VAL A 4 -13.10 5.35 0.27
C VAL A 4 -12.11 4.72 1.23
N ILE A 5 -12.10 3.39 1.33
CA ILE A 5 -11.12 2.68 2.15
C ILE A 5 -10.41 1.62 1.32
N THR A 6 -9.11 1.48 1.51
CA THR A 6 -8.31 0.44 0.89
C THR A 6 -7.33 -0.13 1.91
N TYR A 7 -6.85 -1.34 1.66
CA TYR A 7 -6.00 -2.09 2.58
C TYR A 7 -4.73 -2.53 1.88
N GLY A 8 -3.64 -2.60 2.60
CA GLY A 8 -2.40 -3.14 2.04
C GLY A 8 -1.19 -2.93 2.93
N THR A 9 -0.08 -3.48 2.50
CA THR A 9 1.22 -3.32 3.17
C THR A 9 1.92 -2.05 2.71
N PHE A 10 1.80 -1.70 1.44
CA PHE A 10 2.38 -0.50 0.83
C PHE A 10 3.86 -0.33 1.19
N ASP A 11 4.62 -1.42 1.04
CA ASP A 11 6.04 -1.39 1.32
C ASP A 11 6.82 -0.96 0.08
N VAL A 12 7.90 -0.23 0.28
CA VAL A 12 8.73 0.30 -0.82
C VAL A 12 7.83 0.98 -1.84
N LEU A 13 7.19 2.05 -1.41
CA LEU A 13 6.16 2.74 -2.21
C LEU A 13 6.71 3.13 -3.59
N HIS A 14 5.98 2.77 -4.62
CA HIS A 14 6.37 3.03 -6.02
C HIS A 14 5.18 3.62 -6.78
N TYR A 15 5.41 3.95 -8.06
CA TYR A 15 4.38 4.64 -8.84
C TYR A 15 3.10 3.79 -9.04
N GLY A 16 3.21 2.46 -8.99
CA GLY A 16 2.03 1.60 -9.04
C GLY A 16 1.12 1.81 -7.84
N HIS A 17 1.71 1.96 -6.64
CA HIS A 17 0.95 2.29 -5.45
C HIS A 17 0.32 3.67 -5.58
N ILE A 18 1.05 4.64 -6.10
CA ILE A 18 0.55 6.00 -6.25
C ILE A 18 -0.63 6.01 -7.23
N ASN A 19 -0.54 5.27 -8.34
CA ASN A 19 -1.64 5.16 -9.28
C ASN A 19 -2.89 4.57 -8.63
N LEU A 20 -2.72 3.53 -7.83
CA LEU A 20 -3.83 2.93 -7.11
C LEU A 20 -4.47 3.93 -6.14
N LEU A 21 -3.64 4.62 -5.37
CA LEU A 21 -4.14 5.60 -4.38
C LEU A 21 -4.84 6.77 -5.07
N LYS A 22 -4.29 7.25 -6.18
CA LYS A 22 -4.90 8.33 -6.97
C LYS A 22 -6.28 7.90 -7.48
N ARG A 23 -6.36 6.69 -8.03
CA ARG A 23 -7.62 6.19 -8.60
C ARG A 23 -8.64 5.87 -7.50
N ALA A 24 -8.17 5.37 -6.37
CA ALA A 24 -9.04 5.14 -5.21
C ALA A 24 -9.61 6.46 -4.70
N LYS A 25 -8.76 7.48 -4.55
CA LYS A 25 -9.22 8.80 -4.11
C LYS A 25 -10.24 9.38 -5.08
N ALA A 26 -10.07 9.15 -6.38
CA ALA A 26 -10.98 9.67 -7.38
C ALA A 26 -12.40 9.06 -7.31
N LEU A 27 -12.56 7.95 -6.57
CA LEU A 27 -13.87 7.33 -6.38
C LEU A 27 -14.67 8.02 -5.28
N GLY A 28 -14.09 8.97 -4.58
CA GLY A 28 -14.76 9.71 -3.52
C GLY A 28 -14.04 11.00 -3.19
N ASP A 29 -14.24 11.46 -1.97
CA ASP A 29 -13.68 12.73 -1.50
C ASP A 29 -12.59 12.53 -0.45
N TYR A 30 -12.56 11.38 0.19
CA TYR A 30 -11.72 11.14 1.36
C TYR A 30 -11.21 9.71 1.31
N LEU A 31 -9.90 9.53 1.32
CA LEU A 31 -9.29 8.20 1.21
C LEU A 31 -8.66 7.76 2.53
N ILE A 32 -9.12 6.62 3.02
CA ILE A 32 -8.59 5.97 4.21
C ILE A 32 -7.75 4.79 3.75
N VAL A 33 -6.53 4.68 4.25
CA VAL A 33 -5.66 3.53 3.98
C VAL A 33 -5.49 2.76 5.27
N ALA A 34 -5.94 1.52 5.28
CA ALA A 34 -5.70 0.60 6.40
C ALA A 34 -4.38 -0.12 6.11
N LEU A 35 -3.37 0.23 6.88
CA LEU A 35 -2.00 -0.20 6.64
C LEU A 35 -1.66 -1.39 7.52
N SER A 36 -1.22 -2.46 6.90
CA SER A 36 -0.90 -3.71 7.60
C SER A 36 0.19 -3.50 8.65
N SER A 37 -0.07 -3.91 9.88
CA SER A 37 0.92 -3.80 10.96
C SER A 37 2.06 -4.79 10.72
N ASP A 38 3.20 -4.56 11.39
CA ASP A 38 4.34 -5.47 11.27
C ASP A 38 3.97 -6.86 11.80
N GLU A 39 3.19 -6.91 12.88
CA GLU A 39 2.71 -8.17 13.46
C GLU A 39 1.79 -8.91 12.51
N PHE A 40 0.89 -8.20 11.85
CA PHE A 40 -0.01 -8.81 10.89
C PHE A 40 0.74 -9.30 9.65
N ASN A 41 1.74 -8.55 9.19
CA ASN A 41 2.61 -9.00 8.10
C ASN A 41 3.31 -10.30 8.46
N ALA A 42 3.79 -10.43 9.70
CA ALA A 42 4.44 -11.64 10.17
C ALA A 42 3.47 -12.83 10.12
N LEU A 43 2.21 -12.62 10.48
CA LEU A 43 1.19 -13.69 10.39
C LEU A 43 0.95 -14.12 8.95
N LYS A 44 1.16 -13.24 7.99
CA LYS A 44 1.00 -13.53 6.57
C LYS A 44 2.28 -14.05 5.94
N ASN A 45 3.30 -14.32 6.73
CA ASN A 45 4.64 -14.70 6.26
C ASN A 45 5.23 -13.64 5.33
N LYS A 46 4.91 -12.38 5.56
CA LYS A 46 5.48 -11.26 4.83
C LYS A 46 6.47 -10.53 5.71
N LYS A 47 7.54 -10.08 5.11
CA LYS A 47 8.48 -9.22 5.80
C LYS A 47 8.63 -7.95 4.97
N SER A 48 8.19 -6.84 5.53
CA SER A 48 8.34 -5.57 4.86
C SER A 48 9.74 -5.01 5.10
N TYR A 49 10.22 -4.24 4.14
CA TYR A 49 11.51 -3.57 4.27
C TYR A 49 11.43 -2.43 5.28
N TYR A 50 10.35 -1.64 5.20
CA TYR A 50 10.10 -0.56 6.15
C TYR A 50 9.18 -1.04 7.27
N THR A 51 9.40 -0.51 8.48
CA THR A 51 8.51 -0.77 9.61
C THR A 51 7.15 -0.12 9.36
N TYR A 52 6.15 -0.53 10.14
CA TYR A 52 4.82 0.09 10.06
C TYR A 52 4.91 1.61 10.20
N LYS A 53 5.68 2.08 11.18
CA LYS A 53 5.81 3.53 11.44
C LYS A 53 6.38 4.26 10.24
N GLN A 54 7.39 3.68 9.59
CA GLN A 54 8.01 4.27 8.41
C GLN A 54 7.05 4.24 7.22
N ARG A 55 6.34 3.14 7.02
CA ARG A 55 5.37 3.01 5.93
C ARG A 55 4.22 4.00 6.12
N LYS A 56 3.76 4.18 7.37
CA LYS A 56 2.72 5.15 7.69
C LYS A 56 3.17 6.57 7.37
N MET A 57 4.39 6.93 7.76
CA MET A 57 4.95 8.25 7.49
C MET A 57 4.98 8.55 5.99
N ILE A 58 5.41 7.57 5.19
CA ILE A 58 5.49 7.73 3.75
C ILE A 58 4.09 7.92 3.15
N LEU A 59 3.12 7.11 3.59
CA LEU A 59 1.75 7.23 3.11
C LEU A 59 1.12 8.56 3.50
N GLU A 60 1.40 9.04 4.69
CA GLU A 60 0.84 10.32 5.15
C GLU A 60 1.38 11.50 4.35
N ALA A 61 2.53 11.33 3.72
CA ALA A 61 3.10 12.36 2.83
C ALA A 61 2.48 12.33 1.43
N CYS A 62 1.71 11.30 1.12
CA CYS A 62 1.06 11.19 -0.19
C CYS A 62 -0.19 12.07 -0.23
N LYS A 63 -0.26 12.93 -1.23
CA LYS A 63 -1.36 13.91 -1.31
C LYS A 63 -2.74 13.28 -1.50
N TYR A 64 -2.80 12.01 -1.91
CA TYR A 64 -4.09 11.34 -2.13
C TYR A 64 -4.63 10.68 -0.87
N VAL A 65 -3.83 10.53 0.17
CA VAL A 65 -4.20 9.83 1.40
C VAL A 65 -4.65 10.83 2.44
N ASP A 66 -5.83 10.61 3.01
CA ASP A 66 -6.38 11.51 4.02
C ASP A 66 -6.23 10.94 5.44
N LEU A 67 -6.25 9.63 5.59
CA LEU A 67 -6.15 9.01 6.90
C LEU A 67 -5.49 7.63 6.77
N VAL A 68 -4.55 7.33 7.66
CA VAL A 68 -3.94 6.01 7.75
C VAL A 68 -4.37 5.37 9.07
N ILE A 69 -4.92 4.16 8.99
CA ILE A 69 -5.32 3.38 10.16
C ILE A 69 -4.58 2.03 10.12
N PRO A 70 -4.39 1.36 11.24
CA PRO A 70 -3.71 0.07 11.22
C PRO A 70 -4.64 -1.07 10.81
N GLU A 71 -4.09 -2.06 10.11
CA GLU A 71 -4.76 -3.32 9.88
C GLU A 71 -4.04 -4.38 10.70
N HIS A 72 -4.75 -4.99 11.65
CA HIS A 72 -4.20 -5.97 12.59
C HIS A 72 -4.64 -7.39 12.28
N ASN A 73 -5.75 -7.58 11.57
CA ASN A 73 -6.27 -8.92 11.28
C ASN A 73 -7.19 -8.88 10.06
N TRP A 74 -7.56 -10.08 9.60
CA TRP A 74 -8.40 -10.22 8.41
C TRP A 74 -9.86 -9.82 8.67
N GLU A 75 -10.31 -9.96 9.92
CA GLU A 75 -11.71 -9.82 10.28
C GLU A 75 -12.20 -8.39 10.51
N GLN A 76 -11.30 -7.43 10.56
CA GLN A 76 -11.68 -6.07 10.92
C GLN A 76 -12.38 -5.27 9.82
N LYS A 77 -12.46 -5.80 8.60
CA LYS A 77 -12.93 -5.02 7.44
C LYS A 77 -14.37 -4.54 7.57
N ILE A 78 -15.27 -5.41 8.01
CA ILE A 78 -16.68 -5.01 8.19
C ILE A 78 -16.76 -3.93 9.26
N SER A 79 -16.09 -4.14 10.38
CA SER A 79 -16.06 -3.18 11.48
C SER A 79 -15.49 -1.84 11.04
N ASP A 80 -14.40 -1.86 10.26
CA ASP A 80 -13.78 -0.63 9.76
C ASP A 80 -14.71 0.13 8.83
N VAL A 81 -15.35 -0.58 7.89
CA VAL A 81 -16.27 0.04 6.95
C VAL A 81 -17.39 0.75 7.71
N GLN A 82 -17.90 0.14 8.75
CA GLN A 82 -18.96 0.72 9.57
C GLN A 82 -18.44 1.88 10.43
N LYS A 83 -17.32 1.68 11.10
CA LYS A 83 -16.76 2.67 12.02
C LYS A 83 -16.36 3.95 11.28
N TYR A 84 -15.73 3.82 10.14
CA TYR A 84 -15.25 4.97 9.38
C TYR A 84 -16.28 5.43 8.34
N GLN A 85 -17.42 4.78 8.29
CA GLN A 85 -18.50 5.13 7.37
C GLN A 85 -18.01 5.16 5.92
N ALA A 86 -17.29 4.12 5.54
CA ALA A 86 -16.76 4.00 4.19
C ALA A 86 -17.89 3.70 3.21
N ASP A 87 -17.92 4.44 2.12
CA ASP A 87 -18.90 4.26 1.05
C ASP A 87 -18.40 3.31 -0.01
N VAL A 88 -17.08 3.25 -0.18
CA VAL A 88 -16.43 2.44 -1.22
C VAL A 88 -15.24 1.70 -0.60
N PHE A 89 -15.17 0.40 -0.86
CA PHE A 89 -14.00 -0.42 -0.54
C PHE A 89 -13.29 -0.72 -1.85
N VAL A 90 -11.99 -0.46 -1.91
CA VAL A 90 -11.20 -0.62 -3.13
C VAL A 90 -10.01 -1.52 -2.87
N MET A 91 -9.77 -2.46 -3.78
CA MET A 91 -8.57 -3.30 -3.77
C MET A 91 -8.08 -3.47 -5.22
N GLY A 92 -6.86 -3.94 -5.37
CA GLY A 92 -6.37 -4.35 -6.68
C GLY A 92 -7.13 -5.58 -7.18
N ASP A 93 -7.16 -5.76 -8.49
CA ASP A 93 -7.95 -6.84 -9.09
C ASP A 93 -7.35 -8.24 -8.87
N ASP A 94 -6.14 -8.33 -8.31
CA ASP A 94 -5.58 -9.60 -7.84
C ASP A 94 -6.52 -10.23 -6.80
N TRP A 95 -7.31 -9.43 -6.12
CA TRP A 95 -8.21 -9.86 -5.07
C TRP A 95 -9.66 -9.98 -5.54
N LYS A 96 -9.89 -9.90 -6.84
CA LYS A 96 -11.25 -9.84 -7.39
C LYS A 96 -12.13 -10.95 -6.84
N GLY A 97 -13.29 -10.57 -6.33
CA GLY A 97 -14.27 -11.48 -5.76
C GLY A 97 -14.04 -11.82 -4.29
N LYS A 98 -12.84 -11.63 -3.77
CA LYS A 98 -12.50 -12.10 -2.43
C LYS A 98 -13.10 -11.26 -1.32
N PHE A 99 -13.53 -10.05 -1.62
CA PHE A 99 -14.13 -9.14 -0.65
C PHE A 99 -15.57 -8.79 -1.00
N ASP A 100 -16.21 -9.61 -1.83
CA ASP A 100 -17.60 -9.36 -2.23
C ASP A 100 -18.56 -9.43 -1.05
N PHE A 101 -18.18 -10.07 0.04
CA PHE A 101 -19.00 -10.07 1.25
C PHE A 101 -19.20 -8.66 1.82
N LEU A 102 -18.38 -7.69 1.42
CA LEU A 102 -18.55 -6.31 1.86
C LEU A 102 -19.61 -5.56 1.08
N LYS A 103 -20.15 -6.15 0.02
CA LYS A 103 -21.19 -5.51 -0.81
C LYS A 103 -22.47 -5.23 -0.04
N ASP A 104 -22.69 -5.94 1.06
CA ASP A 104 -23.85 -5.65 1.92
C ASP A 104 -23.67 -4.36 2.72
N TYR A 105 -22.44 -3.82 2.77
CA TYR A 105 -22.11 -2.68 3.61
C TYR A 105 -21.64 -1.46 2.82
N CYS A 106 -21.08 -1.67 1.64
CA CYS A 106 -20.56 -0.58 0.81
C CYS A 106 -20.36 -1.05 -0.62
N GLU A 107 -20.00 -0.12 -1.49
CA GLU A 107 -19.62 -0.45 -2.86
C GLU A 107 -18.23 -1.11 -2.83
N VAL A 108 -18.03 -2.18 -3.61
CA VAL A 108 -16.76 -2.88 -3.69
C VAL A 108 -16.21 -2.73 -5.10
N VAL A 109 -14.99 -2.18 -5.23
CA VAL A 109 -14.37 -1.92 -6.52
C VAL A 109 -13.00 -2.59 -6.56
N TYR A 110 -12.70 -3.27 -7.67
CA TYR A 110 -11.38 -3.86 -7.89
C TYR A 110 -10.74 -3.11 -9.06
N LEU A 111 -9.54 -2.57 -8.84
CA LEU A 111 -8.84 -1.76 -9.84
C LEU A 111 -7.73 -2.56 -10.50
N PRO A 112 -7.56 -2.40 -11.82
CA PRO A 112 -6.48 -3.09 -12.52
C PRO A 112 -5.13 -2.62 -12.03
N ARG A 113 -4.18 -3.56 -12.04
CA ARG A 113 -2.83 -3.34 -11.59
C ARG A 113 -2.06 -2.49 -12.61
N THR A 114 -1.15 -1.64 -12.12
CA THR A 114 -0.21 -0.95 -12.99
C THR A 114 0.81 -1.98 -13.48
N PRO A 115 0.97 -2.16 -14.79
CA PRO A 115 1.91 -3.17 -15.30
C PRO A 115 3.36 -2.80 -15.03
N ASP A 116 4.22 -3.81 -15.07
CA ASP A 116 5.68 -3.68 -15.04
C ASP A 116 6.25 -3.08 -13.74
N VAL A 117 5.48 -3.05 -12.66
CA VAL A 117 6.02 -2.63 -11.37
C VAL A 117 5.38 -3.41 -10.24
N SER A 118 6.17 -3.78 -9.25
CA SER A 118 5.69 -4.36 -7.99
C SER A 118 6.77 -4.17 -6.93
N SER A 119 6.37 -4.21 -5.66
CA SER A 119 7.32 -4.14 -4.56
C SER A 119 8.31 -5.29 -4.60
N THR A 120 7.84 -6.49 -4.98
CA THR A 120 8.71 -7.65 -5.10
C THR A 120 9.79 -7.43 -6.15
N GLN A 121 9.42 -6.95 -7.35
CA GLN A 121 10.37 -6.66 -8.40
C GLN A 121 11.37 -5.59 -7.96
N THR A 122 10.89 -4.55 -7.31
CA THR A 122 11.75 -3.47 -6.82
C THR A 122 12.76 -3.99 -5.80
N LYS A 123 12.30 -4.81 -4.85
CA LYS A 123 13.17 -5.38 -3.83
C LYS A 123 14.21 -6.30 -4.43
N GLU A 124 13.83 -7.12 -5.40
CA GLU A 124 14.75 -8.03 -6.07
C GLU A 124 15.80 -7.28 -6.85
N TYR A 125 15.40 -6.24 -7.57
CA TYR A 125 16.34 -5.41 -8.31
C TYR A 125 17.36 -4.76 -7.38
N LEU A 126 16.91 -4.20 -6.28
CA LEU A 126 17.80 -3.56 -5.30
C LEU A 126 18.72 -4.58 -4.65
N LYS A 127 18.26 -5.80 -4.44
CA LYS A 127 19.09 -6.86 -3.89
C LYS A 127 20.22 -7.22 -4.83
N ILE A 128 19.94 -7.34 -6.12
CA ILE A 128 20.95 -7.63 -7.13
C ILE A 128 21.95 -6.48 -7.20
N LYS A 129 21.48 -5.24 -7.23
CA LYS A 129 22.36 -4.08 -7.23
C LYS A 129 23.21 -4.02 -5.97
N GLY A 130 22.62 -4.35 -4.84
CA GLY A 130 23.33 -4.36 -3.57
C GLY A 130 24.43 -5.39 -3.50
N SER A 131 24.37 -6.45 -4.31
CA SER A 131 25.44 -7.44 -4.36
C SER A 131 26.58 -7.02 -5.29
N GLU A 132 26.34 -6.05 -6.15
CA GLU A 132 27.29 -5.62 -7.17
C GLU A 132 27.96 -4.28 -6.84
N VAL A 133 27.41 -3.49 -5.97
CA VAL A 133 27.93 -2.18 -5.65
C VAL A 133 28.28 -2.06 -4.18
N ASP A 134 29.18 -1.13 -3.87
CA ASP A 134 29.55 -0.84 -2.49
C ASP A 134 28.33 -0.25 -1.79
N ARG A 135 28.01 -0.79 -0.64
CA ARG A 135 26.87 -0.32 0.13
C ARG A 135 27.00 1.15 0.53
N SER A 136 28.23 1.64 0.68
CA SER A 136 28.41 3.05 0.98
C SER A 136 27.90 3.94 -0.14
N ASP A 137 27.96 3.48 -1.38
CA ASP A 137 27.44 4.26 -2.49
C ASP A 137 25.93 4.42 -2.36
N ILE A 138 25.25 3.40 -1.89
CA ILE A 138 23.79 3.45 -1.72
C ILE A 138 23.44 4.47 -0.65
N PHE A 139 24.15 4.46 0.46
CA PHE A 139 23.83 5.35 1.57
C PHE A 139 24.27 6.78 1.34
N GLU A 140 25.37 6.99 0.65
CA GLU A 140 25.82 8.34 0.34
C GLU A 140 24.91 9.01 -0.67
N ASN A 141 24.37 8.23 -1.59
CA ASN A 141 23.46 8.73 -2.59
C ASN A 141 22.04 8.35 -2.23
N ARG A 142 21.68 8.60 -1.00
CA ARG A 142 20.42 8.10 -0.47
C ARG A 142 19.19 8.62 -1.17
N LEU A 143 19.34 9.62 -1.99
CA LEU A 143 18.25 10.04 -2.82
C LEU A 143 17.97 9.02 -3.90
N TYR A 144 18.96 8.17 -4.16
CA TYR A 144 18.82 7.21 -5.22
C TYR A 144 18.57 5.85 -4.72
N ILE A 145 18.46 5.74 -3.45
CA ILE A 145 18.17 4.47 -2.91
C ILE A 145 17.18 3.91 -3.59
N ILE A 146 16.55 4.69 -4.03
CA ILE A 146 15.66 4.30 -4.69
C ILE A 146 16.01 4.40 -5.91
N PRO A 147 16.55 4.76 -6.43
CA PRO A 147 16.86 4.69 -7.59
C PRO A 147 18.05 4.41 -7.76
N ILE A 148 18.56 4.46 -7.73
CA ILE A 148 19.43 4.11 -7.93
C ILE A 148 20.24 4.66 -8.65
N LYS A 149 20.79 5.26 -8.85
CA LYS A 149 21.52 5.91 -9.38
C LYS A 149 22.17 5.45 -10.27
N GLN A 150 22.15 5.31 -10.70
CA GLN A 150 22.58 4.99 -11.35
C GLN A 150 22.83 4.60 -11.92
N SER A 151 22.97 4.87 -11.93
CA SER A 151 23.22 4.64 -12.53
C SER A 151 23.25 4.11 -12.90
#